data_4ef7e2838b9bb2c89cb11ad1a00f577c
#
_entry.id   4ef7e2838b9bb2c89cb11ad1a00f577c
#
_cell.length_a   1.000
_cell.length_b   1.000
_cell.length_c   1.000
_cell.angle_alpha   90.00
_cell.angle_beta   90.00
_cell.angle_gamma   90.00
#
_symmetry.space_group_name_H-M   'P 1'
#
loop_
_entity.id
_entity.type
_entity.pdbx_description
1 polymer ?
#
loop_
_entity_poly.entity_id
_entity_poly.type
_entity_poly.pdbx_seq_one_letter_code
_entity_poly.pdbx_strand_id
1 'polypeptide(L)'
;MIGNIVSVLLWVIATDFPTFLASRVVGGLSEGNVQLAIAIATDVSTPETRGATLALVGAAFSIAFTFGPMLGAFLASKTISLENPFAAAAVFSLVLLVVETAFLYWKLPETRPPDEEPSKVDMQLKRENESEKAEDKKKLEGLQEGSSIVLLNLTHFLFLLIFSGMEFSLPFMTFDLFNYTSADSGKLLGFVGLLASVLQGTFVRRYPPIVVVKTGLASAGISFFLLSRVNTQLQLYVAAAFLAVTSACVVTSLTALVSFKTPEKNRGRALGGFRSAGKFVLLPCLANCLATE
;
A
#
# COMPACT_ATOMS: atom_id res chain seq x y z
N MET A 1 6.48 -13.62 -6.26
CA MET A 1 6.53 -13.42 -7.73
C MET A 1 5.68 -14.46 -8.49
N ILE A 2 5.94 -15.78 -8.38
CA ILE A 2 5.21 -16.82 -9.15
C ILE A 2 3.69 -16.71 -8.98
N GLY A 3 3.20 -16.57 -7.75
CA GLY A 3 1.76 -16.42 -7.52
C GLY A 3 1.14 -15.17 -8.17
N ASN A 4 1.88 -14.07 -8.25
CA ASN A 4 1.42 -12.86 -8.96
C ASN A 4 1.38 -13.10 -10.48
N ILE A 5 2.34 -13.84 -11.03
CA ILE A 5 2.30 -14.26 -12.46
C ILE A 5 1.06 -15.11 -12.72
N VAL A 6 0.78 -16.11 -11.87
CA VAL A 6 -0.43 -16.95 -11.98
C VAL A 6 -1.70 -16.11 -11.88
N SER A 7 -1.76 -15.16 -10.93
CA SER A 7 -2.89 -14.25 -10.79
C SER A 7 -3.15 -13.45 -12.07
N VAL A 8 -2.10 -12.85 -12.63
CA VAL A 8 -2.24 -12.02 -13.84
C VAL A 8 -2.55 -12.89 -15.07
N LEU A 9 -2.01 -14.11 -15.17
CA LEU A 9 -2.39 -15.08 -16.21
C LEU A 9 -3.89 -15.42 -16.14
N LEU A 10 -4.40 -15.71 -14.94
CA LEU A 10 -5.83 -15.94 -14.73
C LEU A 10 -6.66 -14.72 -15.15
N TRP A 11 -6.16 -13.50 -14.90
CA TRP A 11 -6.84 -12.28 -15.34
C TRP A 11 -6.86 -12.14 -16.88
N VAL A 12 -5.76 -12.47 -17.56
CA VAL A 12 -5.68 -12.43 -19.05
C VAL A 12 -6.74 -13.34 -19.69
N ILE A 13 -6.93 -14.54 -19.13
CA ILE A 13 -7.89 -15.53 -19.65
C ILE A 13 -9.29 -15.41 -19.06
N ALA A 14 -9.53 -14.48 -18.14
CA ALA A 14 -10.83 -14.30 -17.50
C ALA A 14 -11.87 -13.79 -18.49
N THR A 15 -12.84 -14.64 -18.82
CA THR A 15 -14.03 -14.30 -19.60
C THR A 15 -15.28 -14.23 -18.76
N ASP A 16 -15.23 -14.78 -17.53
CA ASP A 16 -16.30 -14.87 -16.57
C ASP A 16 -15.88 -14.30 -15.20
N PHE A 17 -16.87 -13.90 -14.39
CA PHE A 17 -16.65 -13.32 -13.07
C PHE A 17 -15.93 -14.28 -12.10
N PRO A 18 -16.26 -15.57 -12.00
CA PRO A 18 -15.53 -16.50 -11.13
C PRO A 18 -14.04 -16.59 -11.42
N THR A 19 -13.64 -16.66 -12.70
CA THR A 19 -12.23 -16.69 -13.10
C THR A 19 -11.52 -15.38 -12.74
N PHE A 20 -12.18 -14.24 -12.96
CA PHE A 20 -11.68 -12.94 -12.53
C PHE A 20 -11.51 -12.88 -11.00
N LEU A 21 -12.51 -13.33 -10.24
CA LEU A 21 -12.46 -13.38 -8.78
C LEU A 21 -11.30 -14.29 -8.30
N ALA A 22 -11.15 -15.47 -8.90
CA ALA A 22 -10.03 -16.36 -8.59
C ALA A 22 -8.67 -15.68 -8.82
N SER A 23 -8.52 -14.91 -9.90
CA SER A 23 -7.30 -14.14 -10.15
C SER A 23 -7.01 -13.15 -9.01
N ARG A 24 -8.04 -12.46 -8.49
CA ARG A 24 -7.89 -11.49 -7.39
C ARG A 24 -7.53 -12.16 -6.07
N VAL A 25 -8.13 -13.33 -5.78
CA VAL A 25 -7.81 -14.12 -4.58
C VAL A 25 -6.35 -14.59 -4.62
N VAL A 26 -5.92 -15.21 -5.73
CA VAL A 26 -4.52 -15.65 -5.90
C VAL A 26 -3.55 -14.48 -5.80
N GLY A 27 -3.87 -13.34 -6.43
CA GLY A 27 -3.06 -12.12 -6.34
C GLY A 27 -2.93 -11.62 -4.91
N GLY A 28 -4.04 -11.52 -4.18
CA GLY A 28 -4.05 -11.07 -2.79
C GLY A 28 -3.26 -11.97 -1.84
N LEU A 29 -3.34 -13.29 -2.02
CA LEU A 29 -2.55 -14.25 -1.24
C LEU A 29 -1.05 -14.18 -1.56
N SER A 30 -0.69 -13.74 -2.76
CA SER A 30 0.70 -13.69 -3.25
C SER A 30 1.33 -12.30 -3.10
N GLU A 31 0.58 -11.30 -2.64
CA GLU A 31 1.03 -9.92 -2.59
C GLU A 31 1.95 -9.65 -1.38
N GLY A 32 3.24 -9.81 -1.58
CA GLY A 32 4.27 -9.53 -0.58
C GLY A 32 5.43 -8.65 -1.10
N ASN A 33 5.41 -8.30 -2.38
CA ASN A 33 6.55 -7.68 -3.07
C ASN A 33 7.02 -6.36 -2.43
N VAL A 34 6.09 -5.49 -2.03
CA VAL A 34 6.42 -4.21 -1.39
C VAL A 34 7.10 -4.43 -0.04
N GLN A 35 6.69 -5.46 0.72
CA GLN A 35 7.32 -5.80 2.00
C GLN A 35 8.72 -6.33 1.82
N LEU A 36 8.92 -7.18 0.81
CA LEU A 36 10.25 -7.68 0.46
C LEU A 36 11.15 -6.56 -0.01
N ALA A 37 10.66 -5.64 -0.85
CA ALA A 37 11.42 -4.46 -1.28
C ALA A 37 11.84 -3.59 -0.08
N ILE A 38 10.94 -3.36 0.89
CA ILE A 38 11.26 -2.64 2.12
C ILE A 38 12.28 -3.40 2.97
N ALA A 39 12.16 -4.72 3.10
CA ALA A 39 13.10 -5.55 3.84
C ALA A 39 14.49 -5.47 3.21
N ILE A 40 14.60 -5.74 1.90
CA ILE A 40 15.86 -5.65 1.15
C ILE A 40 16.47 -4.24 1.26
N ALA A 41 15.66 -3.18 1.08
CA ALA A 41 16.12 -1.80 1.22
C ALA A 41 16.65 -1.52 2.63
N THR A 42 16.09 -2.15 3.64
CA THR A 42 16.56 -2.04 5.02
C THR A 42 17.87 -2.80 5.24
N ASP A 43 18.00 -3.99 4.68
CA ASP A 43 19.18 -4.84 4.81
C ASP A 43 20.42 -4.22 4.15
N VAL A 44 20.25 -3.57 2.99
CA VAL A 44 21.35 -2.93 2.25
C VAL A 44 21.66 -1.51 2.71
N SER A 45 20.90 -0.94 3.65
CA SER A 45 21.07 0.45 4.10
C SER A 45 21.66 0.53 5.50
N THR A 46 22.58 1.50 5.71
CA THR A 46 23.06 1.84 7.05
C THR A 46 22.00 2.63 7.83
N PRO A 47 22.09 2.73 9.17
CA PRO A 47 21.15 3.53 9.96
C PRO A 47 21.00 4.97 9.46
N GLU A 48 22.09 5.58 8.95
CA GLU A 48 22.10 6.96 8.44
C GLU A 48 21.41 7.08 7.08
N THR A 49 21.56 6.09 6.19
CA THR A 49 21.01 6.12 4.81
C THR A 49 19.64 5.48 4.70
N ARG A 50 19.20 4.72 5.71
CA ARG A 50 17.93 3.96 5.69
C ARG A 50 16.72 4.81 5.36
N GLY A 51 16.64 6.02 5.94
CA GLY A 51 15.55 6.95 5.66
C GLY A 51 15.48 7.36 4.19
N ALA A 52 16.62 7.65 3.58
CA ALA A 52 16.70 8.02 2.16
C ALA A 52 16.35 6.83 1.25
N THR A 53 16.82 5.62 1.58
CA THR A 53 16.54 4.40 0.82
C THR A 53 15.05 4.04 0.86
N LEU A 54 14.41 4.10 2.03
CA LEU A 54 12.97 3.89 2.15
C LEU A 54 12.15 4.97 1.44
N ALA A 55 12.64 6.21 1.40
CA ALA A 55 12.00 7.29 0.64
C ALA A 55 12.03 7.02 -0.87
N LEU A 56 13.06 6.37 -1.42
CA LEU A 56 13.09 5.94 -2.82
C LEU A 56 12.02 4.88 -3.13
N VAL A 57 11.82 3.91 -2.23
CA VAL A 57 10.72 2.93 -2.37
C VAL A 57 9.36 3.63 -2.38
N GLY A 58 9.16 4.60 -1.49
CA GLY A 58 7.94 5.42 -1.46
C GLY A 58 7.75 6.26 -2.73
N ALA A 59 8.82 6.86 -3.25
CA ALA A 59 8.78 7.63 -4.50
C ALA A 59 8.42 6.75 -5.70
N ALA A 60 9.03 5.56 -5.81
CA ALA A 60 8.69 4.59 -6.86
C ALA A 60 7.20 4.18 -6.81
N PHE A 61 6.68 3.93 -5.61
CA PHE A 61 5.26 3.64 -5.41
C PHE A 61 4.36 4.80 -5.85
N SER A 62 4.72 6.05 -5.51
CA SER A 62 3.96 7.23 -5.91
C SER A 62 3.95 7.45 -7.42
N ILE A 63 5.09 7.26 -8.08
CA ILE A 63 5.19 7.32 -9.55
C ILE A 63 4.29 6.25 -10.18
N ALA A 64 4.37 5.00 -9.70
CA ALA A 64 3.54 3.91 -10.21
C ALA A 64 2.05 4.18 -9.99
N PHE A 65 1.66 4.72 -8.85
CA PHE A 65 0.27 5.09 -8.56
C PHE A 65 -0.24 6.25 -9.43
N THR A 66 0.64 7.15 -9.83
CA THR A 66 0.30 8.27 -10.75
C THR A 66 0.07 7.77 -12.17
N PHE A 67 1.01 7.01 -12.70
CA PHE A 67 0.98 6.60 -14.11
C PHE A 67 0.16 5.34 -14.35
N GLY A 68 0.04 4.45 -13.36
CA GLY A 68 -0.66 3.17 -13.48
C GLY A 68 -2.11 3.29 -13.95
N PRO A 69 -2.98 4.04 -13.26
CA PRO A 69 -4.37 4.22 -13.65
C PRO A 69 -4.52 4.88 -15.04
N MET A 70 -3.68 5.87 -15.35
CA MET A 70 -3.69 6.55 -16.66
C MET A 70 -3.33 5.56 -17.79
N LEU A 71 -2.29 4.78 -17.59
CA LEU A 71 -1.84 3.77 -18.55
C LEU A 71 -2.87 2.66 -18.72
N GLY A 72 -3.46 2.18 -17.61
CA GLY A 72 -4.53 1.19 -17.64
C GLY A 72 -5.75 1.69 -18.40
N ALA A 73 -6.21 2.91 -18.15
CA ALA A 73 -7.32 3.54 -18.87
C ALA A 73 -7.00 3.72 -20.37
N PHE A 74 -5.78 4.12 -20.72
CA PHE A 74 -5.32 4.24 -22.11
C PHE A 74 -5.33 2.89 -22.83
N LEU A 75 -4.79 1.85 -22.22
CA LEU A 75 -4.78 0.50 -22.79
C LEU A 75 -6.20 -0.04 -22.97
N ALA A 76 -7.07 0.13 -21.98
CA ALA A 76 -8.47 -0.27 -22.06
C ALA A 76 -9.20 0.45 -23.21
N SER A 77 -8.95 1.75 -23.43
CA SER A 77 -9.58 2.53 -24.50
C SER A 77 -9.17 2.10 -25.92
N LYS A 78 -8.01 1.49 -26.09
CA LYS A 78 -7.50 1.03 -27.41
C LYS A 78 -7.96 -0.37 -27.79
N THR A 79 -8.49 -1.13 -26.85
CA THR A 79 -8.79 -2.57 -27.01
C THR A 79 -10.29 -2.85 -27.21
N ILE A 80 -11.06 -1.89 -27.69
CA ILE A 80 -12.53 -1.98 -27.86
C ILE A 80 -12.96 -3.15 -28.79
N SER A 81 -12.04 -3.70 -29.59
CA SER A 81 -12.34 -4.77 -30.57
C SER A 81 -12.09 -6.21 -30.07
N LEU A 82 -11.65 -6.39 -28.82
CA LEU A 82 -11.44 -7.72 -28.23
C LEU A 82 -12.62 -8.13 -27.35
N GLU A 83 -12.91 -9.43 -27.27
CA GLU A 83 -13.95 -9.99 -26.39
C GLU A 83 -13.73 -9.59 -24.91
N ASN A 84 -12.47 -9.35 -24.51
CA ASN A 84 -12.13 -8.82 -23.19
C ASN A 84 -11.38 -7.46 -23.33
N PRO A 85 -12.04 -6.32 -23.09
CA PRO A 85 -11.43 -5.00 -23.22
C PRO A 85 -10.30 -4.74 -22.20
N PHE A 86 -10.22 -5.53 -21.13
CA PHE A 86 -9.17 -5.41 -20.11
C PHE A 86 -7.96 -6.31 -20.36
N ALA A 87 -8.02 -7.20 -21.38
CA ALA A 87 -6.94 -8.13 -21.70
C ALA A 87 -5.62 -7.41 -22.02
N ALA A 88 -5.66 -6.27 -22.72
CA ALA A 88 -4.45 -5.53 -23.05
C ALA A 88 -3.71 -5.01 -21.81
N ALA A 89 -4.45 -4.49 -20.82
CA ALA A 89 -3.86 -4.04 -19.56
C ALA A 89 -3.29 -5.23 -18.75
N ALA A 90 -3.98 -6.37 -18.78
CA ALA A 90 -3.53 -7.59 -18.11
C ALA A 90 -2.27 -8.17 -18.78
N VAL A 91 -2.23 -8.23 -20.12
CA VAL A 91 -1.04 -8.68 -20.87
C VAL A 91 0.15 -7.75 -20.62
N PHE A 92 -0.07 -6.44 -20.66
CA PHE A 92 0.98 -5.47 -20.36
C PHE A 92 1.54 -5.67 -18.94
N SER A 93 0.66 -5.86 -17.95
CA SER A 93 1.06 -6.15 -16.56
C SER A 93 1.83 -7.46 -16.45
N LEU A 94 1.43 -8.49 -17.21
CA LEU A 94 2.12 -9.78 -17.25
C LEU A 94 3.55 -9.63 -17.79
N VAL A 95 3.71 -8.91 -18.89
CA VAL A 95 5.03 -8.67 -19.50
C VAL A 95 5.94 -7.95 -18.49
N LEU A 96 5.45 -6.88 -17.88
CA LEU A 96 6.23 -6.15 -16.85
C LEU A 96 6.61 -7.06 -15.68
N LEU A 97 5.70 -7.89 -15.18
CA LEU A 97 5.94 -8.78 -14.05
C LEU A 97 6.95 -9.88 -14.39
N VAL A 98 6.93 -10.41 -15.61
CA VAL A 98 7.93 -11.38 -16.08
C VAL A 98 9.30 -10.73 -16.21
N VAL A 99 9.37 -9.53 -16.80
CA VAL A 99 10.63 -8.76 -16.91
C VAL A 99 11.19 -8.43 -15.52
N GLU A 100 10.35 -7.95 -14.61
CA GLU A 100 10.74 -7.69 -13.22
C GLU A 100 11.28 -8.95 -12.54
N THR A 101 10.57 -10.08 -12.67
CA THR A 101 11.00 -11.35 -12.06
C THR A 101 12.33 -11.84 -12.62
N ALA A 102 12.51 -11.75 -13.96
CA ALA A 102 13.77 -12.11 -14.60
C ALA A 102 14.92 -11.19 -14.16
N PHE A 103 14.66 -9.88 -14.08
CA PHE A 103 15.65 -8.90 -13.62
C PHE A 103 16.08 -9.17 -12.17
N LEU A 104 15.13 -9.42 -11.27
CA LEU A 104 15.42 -9.73 -9.86
C LEU A 104 16.21 -11.03 -9.74
N TYR A 105 15.82 -12.08 -10.47
CA TYR A 105 16.53 -13.35 -10.47
C TYR A 105 17.99 -13.20 -10.91
N TRP A 106 18.26 -12.34 -11.88
CA TRP A 106 19.59 -12.20 -12.46
C TRP A 106 20.48 -11.18 -11.75
N LYS A 107 19.89 -10.13 -11.16
CA LYS A 107 20.66 -9.00 -10.61
C LYS A 107 20.63 -8.87 -9.09
N LEU A 108 19.68 -9.51 -8.41
CA LEU A 108 19.57 -9.39 -6.96
C LEU A 108 20.42 -10.47 -6.28
N PRO A 109 21.56 -10.12 -5.66
CA PRO A 109 22.30 -11.03 -4.80
C PRO A 109 21.54 -11.26 -3.49
N GLU A 110 21.88 -12.33 -2.76
CA GLU A 110 21.38 -12.53 -1.41
C GLU A 110 21.85 -11.37 -0.50
N THR A 111 20.88 -10.70 0.13
CA THR A 111 21.15 -9.51 0.95
C THR A 111 21.24 -9.82 2.43
N ARG A 112 20.78 -11.00 2.85
CA ARG A 112 20.89 -11.44 4.23
C ARG A 112 22.24 -12.12 4.43
N PRO A 113 23.08 -11.66 5.39
CA PRO A 113 24.29 -12.40 5.73
C PRO A 113 23.89 -13.83 6.16
N PRO A 114 24.71 -14.84 5.83
CA PRO A 114 24.52 -16.19 6.37
C PRO A 114 24.33 -16.07 7.88
N ASP A 115 23.32 -16.74 8.42
CA ASP A 115 23.16 -16.82 9.88
C ASP A 115 24.47 -17.44 10.44
N GLU A 116 25.39 -16.61 10.92
CA GLU A 116 26.43 -17.10 11.79
C GLU A 116 25.69 -17.65 13.00
N GLU A 117 25.76 -18.99 13.18
CA GLU A 117 25.26 -19.61 14.39
C GLU A 117 25.92 -18.91 15.56
N PRO A 118 25.16 -18.18 16.42
CA PRO A 118 25.77 -17.46 17.51
C PRO A 118 26.54 -18.48 18.37
N SER A 119 27.83 -18.25 18.54
CA SER A 119 28.68 -19.06 19.41
C SER A 119 27.94 -19.31 20.74
N LYS A 120 28.02 -20.54 21.23
CA LYS A 120 27.35 -20.90 22.52
C LYS A 120 27.72 -19.95 23.65
N VAL A 121 28.88 -19.32 23.58
CA VAL A 121 29.39 -18.30 24.52
C VAL A 121 28.66 -16.98 24.34
N ASP A 122 28.38 -16.53 23.12
CA ASP A 122 27.63 -15.31 22.83
C ASP A 122 26.14 -15.44 23.23
N MET A 123 25.59 -16.65 23.14
CA MET A 123 24.23 -16.95 23.60
C MET A 123 24.09 -16.93 25.12
N GLN A 124 25.11 -17.37 25.86
CA GLN A 124 25.10 -17.34 27.32
C GLN A 124 25.31 -15.93 27.87
N LEU A 125 26.27 -15.18 27.37
CA LEU A 125 26.49 -13.77 27.73
C LEU A 125 25.31 -12.86 27.39
N LYS A 126 24.62 -13.14 26.28
CA LYS A 126 23.38 -12.43 25.92
C LYS A 126 22.22 -12.77 26.82
N ARG A 127 22.09 -14.02 27.27
CA ARG A 127 21.03 -14.45 28.19
C ARG A 127 21.21 -13.88 29.61
N GLU A 128 22.43 -13.79 30.09
CA GLU A 128 22.72 -13.21 31.41
C GLU A 128 22.54 -11.70 31.45
N ASN A 129 22.98 -10.97 30.44
CA ASN A 129 22.79 -9.53 30.32
C ASN A 129 21.36 -9.10 29.94
N GLU A 130 20.59 -9.97 29.29
CA GLU A 130 19.18 -9.70 28.94
C GLU A 130 18.22 -10.04 30.10
N SER A 131 18.57 -10.95 31.00
CA SER A 131 17.68 -11.32 32.12
C SER A 131 17.65 -10.27 33.22
N GLU A 132 18.75 -9.62 33.53
CA GLU A 132 18.82 -8.61 34.59
C GLU A 132 18.28 -7.23 34.20
N LYS A 133 18.41 -6.86 32.92
CA LYS A 133 17.87 -5.59 32.38
C LYS A 133 16.45 -5.70 31.86
N ALA A 134 15.91 -6.89 31.71
CA ALA A 134 14.64 -7.14 31.04
C ALA A 134 13.42 -7.15 31.98
N GLU A 135 13.57 -7.48 33.27
CA GLU A 135 12.41 -7.64 34.15
C GLU A 135 11.81 -6.30 34.59
N ASP A 136 12.60 -5.31 34.94
CA ASP A 136 12.08 -4.03 35.45
C ASP A 136 11.67 -3.05 34.35
N LYS A 137 12.37 -3.05 33.22
CA LYS A 137 12.02 -2.23 32.06
C LYS A 137 10.84 -2.77 31.25
N LYS A 138 10.69 -4.08 31.19
CA LYS A 138 9.63 -4.76 30.43
C LYS A 138 8.22 -4.52 30.98
N LYS A 139 8.06 -4.31 32.27
CA LYS A 139 6.73 -4.19 32.89
C LYS A 139 6.07 -2.84 32.66
N LEU A 140 6.84 -1.76 32.59
CA LEU A 140 6.32 -0.40 32.40
C LEU A 140 6.31 0.04 30.94
N GLU A 141 7.37 -0.25 30.17
CA GLU A 141 7.46 0.12 28.75
C GLU A 141 6.60 -0.80 27.87
N GLY A 142 6.50 -2.09 28.17
CA GLY A 142 5.74 -3.06 27.37
C GLY A 142 4.23 -2.80 27.34
N LEU A 143 3.67 -2.26 28.41
CA LEU A 143 2.24 -1.89 28.49
C LEU A 143 1.95 -0.62 27.66
N GLN A 144 2.87 0.33 27.64
CA GLN A 144 2.69 1.61 26.97
C GLN A 144 3.04 1.50 25.45
N GLU A 145 4.04 0.72 25.08
CA GLU A 145 4.39 0.43 23.68
C GLU A 145 3.36 -0.47 22.99
N GLY A 146 2.93 -1.54 23.65
CA GLY A 146 1.91 -2.44 23.12
C GLY A 146 0.58 -1.74 22.87
N SER A 147 0.11 -0.91 23.80
CA SER A 147 -1.10 -0.10 23.65
C SER A 147 -0.97 0.90 22.49
N SER A 148 0.19 1.50 22.29
CA SER A 148 0.43 2.46 21.21
C SER A 148 0.45 1.82 19.84
N ILE A 149 1.01 0.62 19.67
CA ILE A 149 1.02 -0.12 18.39
C ILE A 149 -0.38 -0.62 18.06
N VAL A 150 -1.13 -1.11 19.04
CA VAL A 150 -2.54 -1.51 18.85
C VAL A 150 -3.38 -0.32 18.38
N LEU A 151 -3.19 0.85 18.98
CA LEU A 151 -3.90 2.07 18.56
C LEU A 151 -3.55 2.48 17.13
N LEU A 152 -2.27 2.38 16.73
CA LEU A 152 -1.86 2.66 15.37
C LEU A 152 -2.47 1.67 14.36
N ASN A 153 -2.50 0.37 14.71
CA ASN A 153 -3.14 -0.66 13.89
C ASN A 153 -4.63 -0.41 13.75
N LEU A 154 -5.32 -0.06 14.83
CA LEU A 154 -6.75 0.26 14.80
C LEU A 154 -7.04 1.51 13.96
N THR A 155 -6.23 2.56 14.12
CA THR A 155 -6.35 3.79 13.31
C THR A 155 -6.17 3.48 11.83
N HIS A 156 -5.18 2.67 11.48
CA HIS A 156 -4.93 2.24 10.10
C HIS A 156 -6.08 1.40 9.56
N PHE A 157 -6.57 0.46 10.33
CA PHE A 157 -7.71 -0.38 9.96
C PHE A 157 -8.96 0.46 9.67
N LEU A 158 -9.35 1.33 10.60
CA LEU A 158 -10.53 2.19 10.45
C LEU A 158 -10.37 3.16 9.28
N PHE A 159 -9.17 3.73 9.13
CA PHE A 159 -8.89 4.59 7.98
C PHE A 159 -9.03 3.84 6.66
N LEU A 160 -8.42 2.67 6.52
CA LEU A 160 -8.51 1.87 5.30
C LEU A 160 -9.93 1.39 5.02
N LEU A 161 -10.71 1.05 6.05
CA LEU A 161 -12.11 0.66 5.90
C LEU A 161 -12.92 1.75 5.20
N ILE A 162 -12.82 2.98 5.69
CA ILE A 162 -13.57 4.12 5.16
C ILE A 162 -12.99 4.54 3.79
N PHE A 163 -11.67 4.63 3.69
CA PHE A 163 -10.99 5.06 2.48
C PHE A 163 -11.22 4.10 1.30
N SER A 164 -11.13 2.80 1.54
CA SER A 164 -11.36 1.77 0.53
C SER A 164 -12.80 1.77 0.04
N GLY A 165 -13.78 1.94 0.95
CA GLY A 165 -15.18 2.08 0.57
C GLY A 165 -15.42 3.27 -0.35
N MET A 166 -14.81 4.42 -0.04
CA MET A 166 -14.88 5.61 -0.87
C MET A 166 -14.17 5.41 -2.22
N GLU A 167 -12.97 4.85 -2.23
CA GLU A 167 -12.19 4.60 -3.44
C GLU A 167 -12.92 3.69 -4.42
N PHE A 168 -13.58 2.65 -3.89
CA PHE A 168 -14.44 1.76 -4.68
C PHE A 168 -15.69 2.45 -5.23
N SER A 169 -16.32 3.32 -4.44
CA SER A 169 -17.54 4.02 -4.83
C SER A 169 -17.29 5.17 -5.81
N LEU A 170 -16.09 5.74 -5.82
CA LEU A 170 -15.75 6.92 -6.62
C LEU A 170 -16.00 6.73 -8.13
N PRO A 171 -15.60 5.62 -8.79
CA PRO A 171 -15.88 5.40 -10.20
C PRO A 171 -17.38 5.31 -10.52
N PHE A 172 -18.16 4.65 -9.66
CA PHE A 172 -19.62 4.55 -9.83
C PHE A 172 -20.28 5.91 -9.68
N MET A 173 -19.92 6.66 -8.64
CA MET A 173 -20.44 8.02 -8.41
C MET A 173 -20.09 8.96 -9.59
N THR A 174 -18.90 8.90 -10.14
CA THR A 174 -18.50 9.74 -11.27
C THR A 174 -19.19 9.31 -12.58
N PHE A 175 -19.47 8.03 -12.74
CA PHE A 175 -20.30 7.53 -13.84
C PHE A 175 -21.73 8.04 -13.74
N ASP A 176 -22.38 7.90 -12.58
CA ASP A 176 -23.78 8.30 -12.39
C ASP A 176 -23.98 9.81 -12.49
N LEU A 177 -23.09 10.63 -11.92
CA LEU A 177 -23.24 12.08 -11.90
C LEU A 177 -22.79 12.78 -13.17
N PHE A 178 -21.75 12.26 -13.82
CA PHE A 178 -21.07 12.96 -14.93
C PHE A 178 -20.89 12.11 -16.18
N ASN A 179 -21.38 10.87 -16.21
CA ASN A 179 -21.18 9.89 -17.29
C ASN A 179 -19.71 9.72 -17.66
N TYR A 180 -18.82 9.63 -16.65
CA TYR A 180 -17.39 9.50 -16.86
C TYR A 180 -17.07 8.19 -17.59
N THR A 181 -16.23 8.32 -18.60
CA THR A 181 -15.61 7.18 -19.28
C THR A 181 -14.42 6.66 -18.47
N SER A 182 -13.91 5.48 -18.85
CA SER A 182 -12.65 4.97 -18.27
C SER A 182 -11.48 5.96 -18.44
N ALA A 183 -11.44 6.71 -19.55
CA ALA A 183 -10.43 7.73 -19.78
C ALA A 183 -10.56 8.92 -18.83
N ASP A 184 -11.76 9.36 -18.52
CA ASP A 184 -12.00 10.49 -17.60
C ASP A 184 -11.72 10.08 -16.15
N SER A 185 -12.09 8.86 -15.76
CA SER A 185 -11.68 8.27 -14.48
C SER A 185 -10.16 8.16 -14.36
N GLY A 186 -9.47 7.77 -15.45
CA GLY A 186 -8.01 7.74 -15.52
C GLY A 186 -7.37 9.13 -15.32
N LYS A 187 -7.96 10.19 -15.90
CA LYS A 187 -7.49 11.59 -15.70
C LYS A 187 -7.68 12.02 -14.24
N LEU A 188 -8.82 11.71 -13.63
CA LEU A 188 -9.09 12.03 -12.24
C LEU A 188 -8.10 11.34 -11.29
N LEU A 189 -7.90 10.04 -11.45
CA LEU A 189 -6.94 9.28 -10.66
C LEU A 189 -5.49 9.72 -10.90
N GLY A 190 -5.14 10.05 -12.16
CA GLY A 190 -3.85 10.62 -12.52
C GLY A 190 -3.61 11.97 -11.82
N PHE A 191 -4.62 12.84 -11.75
CA PHE A 191 -4.54 14.09 -11.00
C PHE A 191 -4.30 13.84 -9.50
N VAL A 192 -5.04 12.92 -8.89
CA VAL A 192 -4.85 12.53 -7.48
C VAL A 192 -3.44 12.00 -7.26
N GLY A 193 -2.98 11.09 -8.11
CA GLY A 193 -1.65 10.49 -8.01
C GLY A 193 -0.52 11.51 -8.18
N LEU A 194 -0.63 12.41 -9.15
CA LEU A 194 0.36 13.47 -9.38
C LEU A 194 0.47 14.40 -8.16
N LEU A 195 -0.66 14.88 -7.64
CA LEU A 195 -0.69 15.72 -6.47
C LEU A 195 -0.16 15.00 -5.22
N ALA A 196 -0.51 13.74 -5.03
CA ALA A 196 0.00 12.91 -3.95
C ALA A 196 1.53 12.75 -4.05
N SER A 197 2.08 12.53 -5.25
CA SER A 197 3.53 12.39 -5.48
C SER A 197 4.29 13.66 -5.10
N VAL A 198 3.78 14.83 -5.50
CA VAL A 198 4.37 16.13 -5.13
C VAL A 198 4.34 16.33 -3.62
N LEU A 199 3.22 16.01 -2.97
CA LEU A 199 3.07 16.14 -1.52
C LEU A 199 3.98 15.18 -0.74
N GLN A 200 4.15 13.96 -1.23
CA GLN A 200 5.09 13.00 -0.62
C GLN A 200 6.54 13.48 -0.73
N GLY A 201 6.94 14.04 -1.86
CA GLY A 201 8.28 14.58 -2.07
C GLY A 201 8.59 15.85 -1.27
N THR A 202 7.59 16.66 -0.97
CA THR A 202 7.74 17.96 -0.31
C THR A 202 7.29 17.95 1.15
N PHE A 203 5.99 17.77 1.37
CA PHE A 203 5.36 17.91 2.69
C PHE A 203 5.68 16.74 3.62
N VAL A 204 5.47 15.48 3.16
CA VAL A 204 5.64 14.30 4.00
C VAL A 204 7.08 14.14 4.50
N ARG A 205 8.06 14.53 3.67
CA ARG A 205 9.49 14.46 4.05
C ARG A 205 9.92 15.56 5.01
N ARG A 206 9.22 16.69 5.04
CA ARG A 206 9.65 17.89 5.77
C ARG A 206 9.10 17.98 7.19
N TYR A 207 7.97 17.32 7.45
CA TYR A 207 7.27 17.40 8.73
C TYR A 207 7.31 16.09 9.51
N PRO A 208 7.20 16.14 10.87
CA PRO A 208 7.15 14.95 11.70
C PRO A 208 5.96 14.06 11.34
N PRO A 209 6.12 12.72 11.35
CA PRO A 209 5.05 11.79 10.91
C PRO A 209 3.72 11.97 11.63
N ILE A 210 3.74 12.34 12.91
CA ILE A 210 2.51 12.56 13.70
C ILE A 210 1.68 13.75 13.18
N VAL A 211 2.35 14.83 12.75
CA VAL A 211 1.69 16.01 12.16
C VAL A 211 1.11 15.64 10.81
N VAL A 212 1.88 14.91 10.00
CA VAL A 212 1.46 14.46 8.66
C VAL A 212 0.23 13.56 8.74
N VAL A 213 0.19 12.60 9.69
CA VAL A 213 -1.00 11.75 9.90
C VAL A 213 -2.23 12.58 10.28
N LYS A 214 -2.08 13.51 11.23
CA LYS A 214 -3.21 14.36 11.64
C LYS A 214 -3.75 15.20 10.50
N THR A 215 -2.86 15.79 9.70
CA THR A 215 -3.24 16.58 8.51
C THR A 215 -3.94 15.69 7.48
N GLY A 216 -3.44 14.49 7.23
CA GLY A 216 -4.04 13.54 6.30
C GLY A 216 -5.44 13.07 6.73
N LEU A 217 -5.64 12.77 8.02
CA LEU A 217 -6.95 12.38 8.56
C LEU A 217 -7.96 13.55 8.51
N ALA A 218 -7.53 14.76 8.85
CA ALA A 218 -8.38 15.95 8.72
C ALA A 218 -8.78 16.19 7.24
N SER A 219 -7.82 16.04 6.32
CA SER A 219 -8.06 16.14 4.87
C SER A 219 -9.05 15.07 4.38
N ALA A 220 -9.00 13.83 4.94
CA ALA A 220 -9.96 12.79 4.62
C ALA A 220 -11.40 13.19 4.97
N GLY A 221 -11.62 13.73 6.18
CA GLY A 221 -12.92 14.22 6.59
C GLY A 221 -13.46 15.33 5.67
N ILE A 222 -12.59 16.29 5.31
CA ILE A 222 -12.95 17.37 4.37
C ILE A 222 -13.28 16.80 2.98
N SER A 223 -12.46 15.87 2.48
CA SER A 223 -12.68 15.22 1.17
C SER A 223 -14.03 14.49 1.13
N PHE A 224 -14.34 13.67 2.14
CA PHE A 224 -15.61 12.93 2.19
C PHE A 224 -16.82 13.85 2.30
N PHE A 225 -16.72 14.92 3.09
CA PHE A 225 -17.76 15.94 3.16
C PHE A 225 -17.98 16.63 1.82
N LEU A 226 -16.90 17.02 1.13
CA LEU A 226 -17.00 17.64 -0.19
C LEU A 226 -17.57 16.66 -1.23
N LEU A 227 -17.13 15.40 -1.24
CA LEU A 227 -17.64 14.38 -2.15
C LEU A 227 -19.15 14.15 -1.97
N SER A 228 -19.67 14.23 -0.74
CA SER A 228 -21.11 14.11 -0.49
C SER A 228 -21.97 15.27 -1.05
N ARG A 229 -21.34 16.36 -1.47
CA ARG A 229 -21.99 17.58 -1.99
C ARG A 229 -21.60 17.91 -3.42
N VAL A 230 -20.97 16.97 -4.12
CA VAL A 230 -20.50 17.18 -5.50
C VAL A 230 -21.68 17.25 -6.46
N ASN A 231 -21.79 18.39 -7.16
CA ASN A 231 -22.75 18.61 -8.26
C ASN A 231 -22.05 19.10 -9.53
N THR A 232 -20.77 19.49 -9.46
CA THR A 232 -20.01 20.00 -10.59
C THR A 232 -18.64 19.33 -10.68
N GLN A 233 -18.08 19.27 -11.89
CA GLN A 233 -16.74 18.69 -12.10
C GLN A 233 -15.66 19.43 -11.30
N LEU A 234 -15.78 20.76 -11.18
CA LEU A 234 -14.83 21.56 -10.38
C LEU A 234 -14.83 21.11 -8.90
N GLN A 235 -16.03 20.95 -8.31
CA GLN A 235 -16.16 20.47 -6.93
C GLN A 235 -15.57 19.07 -6.75
N LEU A 236 -15.73 18.19 -7.76
CA LEU A 236 -15.12 16.86 -7.77
C LEU A 236 -13.58 16.96 -7.71
N TYR A 237 -12.96 17.79 -8.55
CA TYR A 237 -11.50 17.96 -8.54
C TYR A 237 -10.98 18.61 -7.25
N VAL A 238 -11.73 19.53 -6.65
CA VAL A 238 -11.41 20.09 -5.33
C VAL A 238 -11.46 19.00 -4.26
N ALA A 239 -12.50 18.19 -4.22
CA ALA A 239 -12.58 17.07 -3.28
C ALA A 239 -11.47 16.04 -3.53
N ALA A 240 -11.14 15.75 -4.79
CA ALA A 240 -10.04 14.87 -5.19
C ALA A 240 -8.67 15.42 -4.78
N ALA A 241 -8.47 16.74 -4.73
CA ALA A 241 -7.25 17.33 -4.20
C ALA A 241 -7.06 17.03 -2.70
N PHE A 242 -8.10 17.12 -1.89
CA PHE A 242 -8.05 16.71 -0.48
C PHE A 242 -7.84 15.19 -0.34
N LEU A 243 -8.41 14.40 -1.25
CA LEU A 243 -8.17 12.96 -1.32
C LEU A 243 -6.69 12.64 -1.58
N ALA A 244 -6.04 13.39 -2.47
CA ALA A 244 -4.61 13.27 -2.76
C ALA A 244 -3.75 13.57 -1.51
N VAL A 245 -4.09 14.60 -0.74
CA VAL A 245 -3.43 14.90 0.56
C VAL A 245 -3.57 13.70 1.51
N THR A 246 -4.76 13.14 1.59
CA THR A 246 -5.05 11.97 2.44
C THR A 246 -4.20 10.76 2.03
N SER A 247 -4.21 10.41 0.75
CA SER A 247 -3.45 9.30 0.19
C SER A 247 -1.94 9.45 0.41
N ALA A 248 -1.40 10.66 0.21
CA ALA A 248 0.01 10.94 0.42
C ALA A 248 0.44 10.83 1.89
N CYS A 249 -0.41 11.27 2.81
CA CYS A 249 -0.02 11.53 4.20
C CYS A 249 -0.26 10.33 5.13
N VAL A 250 -1.43 9.66 5.05
CA VAL A 250 -1.88 8.77 6.13
C VAL A 250 -1.09 7.47 6.16
N VAL A 251 -1.14 6.68 5.09
CA VAL A 251 -0.55 5.32 5.06
C VAL A 251 0.96 5.37 5.24
N THR A 252 1.64 6.27 4.53
CA THR A 252 3.10 6.41 4.58
C THR A 252 3.58 6.79 5.98
N SER A 253 2.92 7.76 6.60
CA SER A 253 3.32 8.23 7.93
C SER A 253 2.93 7.29 9.06
N LEU A 254 1.80 6.58 8.97
CA LEU A 254 1.46 5.51 9.91
C LEU A 254 2.47 4.36 9.84
N THR A 255 2.87 3.95 8.64
CA THR A 255 3.92 2.94 8.44
C THR A 255 5.25 3.39 9.07
N ALA A 256 5.63 4.65 8.88
CA ALA A 256 6.82 5.21 9.51
C ALA A 256 6.73 5.20 11.04
N LEU A 257 5.58 5.59 11.62
CA LEU A 257 5.36 5.58 13.08
C LEU A 257 5.48 4.17 13.66
N VAL A 258 4.90 3.15 13.01
CA VAL A 258 5.04 1.75 13.43
C VAL A 258 6.50 1.32 13.36
N SER A 259 7.21 1.67 12.27
CA SER A 259 8.62 1.35 12.11
C SER A 259 9.51 1.97 13.19
N PHE A 260 9.25 3.22 13.58
CA PHE A 260 10.01 3.89 14.65
C PHE A 260 9.72 3.32 16.04
N LYS A 261 8.49 2.87 16.31
CA LYS A 261 8.09 2.32 17.60
C LYS A 261 8.41 0.85 17.79
N THR A 262 8.86 0.16 16.75
CA THR A 262 9.13 -1.28 16.81
C THR A 262 10.63 -1.53 16.80
N PRO A 263 11.14 -2.35 17.75
CA PRO A 263 12.55 -2.79 17.79
C PRO A 263 12.94 -3.46 16.47
N GLU A 264 14.22 -3.34 16.07
CA GLU A 264 14.73 -3.87 14.79
C GLU A 264 14.41 -5.35 14.58
N LYS A 265 14.61 -6.16 15.61
CA LYS A 265 14.37 -7.62 15.57
C LYS A 265 12.92 -8.00 15.20
N ASN A 266 11.93 -7.18 15.55
CA ASN A 266 10.50 -7.46 15.36
C ASN A 266 9.85 -6.56 14.31
N ARG A 267 10.60 -5.65 13.67
CA ARG A 267 10.08 -4.63 12.74
C ARG A 267 9.35 -5.23 11.55
N GLY A 268 9.93 -6.26 10.91
CA GLY A 268 9.30 -6.95 9.78
C GLY A 268 7.96 -7.59 10.16
N ARG A 269 7.90 -8.25 11.34
CA ARG A 269 6.66 -8.86 11.84
C ARG A 269 5.59 -7.81 12.19
N ALA A 270 5.98 -6.72 12.80
CA ALA A 270 5.07 -5.62 13.14
C ALA A 270 4.51 -4.93 11.90
N LEU A 271 5.36 -4.62 10.91
CA LEU A 271 4.94 -4.03 9.64
C LEU A 271 4.08 -5.01 8.81
N GLY A 272 4.38 -6.31 8.84
CA GLY A 272 3.55 -7.34 8.23
C GLY A 272 2.17 -7.42 8.87
N GLY A 273 2.10 -7.45 10.21
CA GLY A 273 0.84 -7.43 10.97
C GLY A 273 0.03 -6.15 10.74
N PHE A 274 0.69 -4.99 10.71
CA PHE A 274 0.06 -3.70 10.42
C PHE A 274 -0.62 -3.68 9.04
N ARG A 275 0.01 -4.21 8.01
CA ARG A 275 -0.58 -4.30 6.68
C ARG A 275 -1.62 -5.41 6.54
N SER A 276 -1.46 -6.55 7.22
CA SER A 276 -2.45 -7.62 7.23
C SER A 276 -3.76 -7.17 7.86
N ALA A 277 -3.70 -6.40 8.96
CA ALA A 277 -4.89 -5.81 9.57
C ALA A 277 -5.67 -4.94 8.57
N GLY A 278 -4.97 -4.18 7.72
CA GLY A 278 -5.61 -3.39 6.66
C GLY A 278 -6.29 -4.23 5.56
N LYS A 279 -5.77 -5.41 5.24
CA LYS A 279 -6.33 -6.28 4.18
C LYS A 279 -7.61 -7.02 4.61
N PHE A 280 -7.80 -7.30 5.89
CA PHE A 280 -9.06 -7.86 6.40
C PHE A 280 -10.28 -6.95 6.18
N VAL A 281 -10.06 -5.67 5.90
CA VAL A 281 -11.12 -4.70 5.56
C VAL A 281 -11.79 -5.01 4.22
N LEU A 282 -11.09 -5.60 3.28
CA LEU A 282 -11.65 -5.89 1.94
C LEU A 282 -12.63 -7.08 1.93
N LEU A 283 -12.55 -7.99 2.90
CA LEU A 283 -13.42 -9.15 3.00
C LEU A 283 -14.91 -8.82 3.17
N PRO A 284 -15.33 -7.90 4.06
CA PRO A 284 -16.76 -7.52 4.19
C PRO A 284 -17.29 -6.77 2.98
N CYS A 285 -16.50 -5.96 2.29
CA CYS A 285 -16.93 -5.29 1.05
C CYS A 285 -17.19 -6.29 -0.08
N LEU A 286 -16.35 -7.33 -0.21
CA LEU A 286 -16.55 -8.43 -1.16
C LEU A 286 -17.81 -9.25 -0.81
N ALA A 287 -18.04 -9.53 0.48
CA ALA A 287 -19.21 -10.28 0.94
C ALA A 287 -20.51 -9.52 0.67
N ASN A 288 -20.55 -8.19 0.84
CA ASN A 288 -21.73 -7.37 0.53
C ASN A 288 -21.99 -7.24 -0.98
N CYS A 289 -20.97 -7.17 -1.82
CA CYS A 289 -21.16 -7.20 -3.28
C CYS A 289 -21.74 -8.53 -3.76
N LEU A 290 -21.37 -9.65 -3.14
CA LEU A 290 -21.89 -10.98 -3.46
C LEU A 290 -23.31 -11.24 -2.91
N ALA A 291 -23.78 -10.43 -1.94
CA ALA A 291 -25.11 -10.57 -1.34
C ALA A 291 -26.19 -9.69 -2.02
N THR A 292 -25.81 -8.84 -2.97
CA THR A 292 -26.72 -7.93 -3.69
C THR A 292 -27.01 -8.34 -5.13
N GLU A 293 -26.53 -9.51 -5.57
CA GLU A 293 -27.02 -10.24 -6.76
C GLU A 293 -28.04 -11.32 -6.33
#